data_bbeb6b45574c7a6d33dd1e9d9b39f3e5
#
_entry.id   bbeb6b45574c7a6d33dd1e9d9b39f3e5
#
_cell.length_a   1.000
_cell.length_b   1.000
_cell.length_c   1.000
_cell.angle_alpha   90.00
_cell.angle_beta   90.00
_cell.angle_gamma   90.00
#
_symmetry.space_group_name_H-M   'P 1'
#
loop_
_entity.id
_entity.type
_entity.pdbx_description
1 polymer ?
#
loop_
_entity_poly.entity_id
_entity_poly.type
_entity_poly.pdbx_seq_one_letter_code
_entity_poly.pdbx_strand_id
1 'polypeptide(L)'
;MFKKKRITLFSLFMLLSILFACSTENTNENEEDSAEAPADANENQEDTATIPNGELQKKDQGDQVELLQESLNELGYDISVNGTFDEATTWAVTDFQLQHKNLMALGIYNEETQQVLTDSLAKGGKIEAGSGLPLVAEPVSTETGTPVIANPYDQLALINKEHALPADYEPEDLVVPNVRFPFTEELPKKQMREVAARALEDLFQAADDAGIELYAQSGFRGYDTQVSLFANYVSANGEEAANKFSARPGESEHQSGLAMDVTSVDVNYLLDTDFGDTEEGKWVKDHAAEFGFIIRYPEGKEEITEYQFEPWHLRYVGEKAAKEIMDQGITLEEYFNENE
;
A
#
# COMPACT_ATOMS: atom_id res chain seq x y z
N MET A 1 -57.19 12.27 14.98
CA MET A 1 -58.40 11.77 14.27
C MET A 1 -57.99 11.39 12.87
N PHE A 2 -58.23 10.10 12.49
CA PHE A 2 -58.06 9.49 11.16
C PHE A 2 -56.63 9.26 10.64
N LYS A 3 -56.25 8.14 10.08
CA LYS A 3 -56.59 6.68 10.19
C LYS A 3 -55.44 5.95 9.48
N LYS A 4 -54.98 4.86 10.07
CA LYS A 4 -54.07 3.85 9.50
C LYS A 4 -54.66 3.28 8.21
N LYS A 5 -53.81 2.97 7.20
CA LYS A 5 -54.06 1.88 6.27
C LYS A 5 -52.81 1.00 6.12
N ARG A 6 -52.91 -0.20 6.66
CA ARG A 6 -52.13 -1.39 6.30
C ARG A 6 -52.72 -1.95 5.01
N ILE A 7 -51.86 -2.40 4.10
CA ILE A 7 -52.23 -3.37 3.06
C ILE A 7 -51.15 -4.47 3.09
N THR A 8 -51.63 -5.64 3.45
CA THR A 8 -51.05 -6.98 3.35
C THR A 8 -51.63 -7.62 2.11
N LEU A 9 -50.86 -8.38 1.34
CA LEU A 9 -51.31 -9.54 0.52
C LEU A 9 -50.20 -9.84 -0.52
N PHE A 10 -49.88 -11.01 -0.99
CA PHE A 10 -50.18 -12.41 -0.69
C PHE A 10 -49.12 -13.23 -1.48
N SER A 11 -48.72 -14.29 -0.91
CA SER A 11 -47.99 -15.44 -1.41
C SER A 11 -48.53 -16.01 -2.70
N LEU A 12 -47.66 -16.47 -3.62
CA LEU A 12 -48.02 -17.59 -4.50
C LEU A 12 -46.82 -18.47 -4.82
N PHE A 13 -46.88 -19.66 -4.26
CA PHE A 13 -46.10 -20.86 -4.58
C PHE A 13 -46.49 -21.40 -5.96
N MET A 14 -45.55 -21.82 -6.78
CA MET A 14 -45.81 -22.83 -7.79
C MET A 14 -44.62 -23.77 -7.98
N LEU A 15 -44.76 -24.94 -7.38
CA LEU A 15 -44.00 -26.17 -7.66
C LEU A 15 -44.42 -26.69 -9.02
N LEU A 16 -43.50 -27.12 -9.84
CA LEU A 16 -43.77 -28.11 -10.85
C LEU A 16 -42.62 -29.11 -10.98
N SER A 17 -42.86 -30.28 -10.43
CA SER A 17 -42.08 -31.50 -10.57
C SER A 17 -42.60 -32.25 -11.80
N ILE A 18 -41.70 -32.71 -12.69
CA ILE A 18 -42.01 -33.81 -13.59
C ILE A 18 -40.84 -34.79 -13.60
N LEU A 19 -41.11 -35.95 -13.05
CA LEU A 19 -40.41 -37.22 -13.20
C LEU A 19 -40.90 -37.95 -14.45
N PHE A 20 -39.97 -38.60 -15.17
CA PHE A 20 -40.24 -39.88 -15.88
C PHE A 20 -38.87 -40.49 -16.19
N ALA A 21 -38.63 -41.52 -15.85
CA ALA A 21 -38.48 -42.94 -15.59
C ALA A 21 -38.28 -43.78 -16.85
N CYS A 22 -37.15 -44.51 -16.77
CA CYS A 22 -36.89 -45.92 -17.16
C CYS A 22 -37.36 -46.50 -18.50
N SER A 23 -36.44 -47.19 -19.17
CA SER A 23 -36.45 -48.65 -19.43
C SER A 23 -35.65 -48.98 -20.70
N THR A 24 -34.86 -49.86 -20.79
CA THR A 24 -34.45 -51.24 -20.59
C THR A 24 -33.57 -51.73 -21.76
N GLU A 25 -32.52 -52.45 -21.38
CA GLU A 25 -31.81 -53.55 -22.01
C GLU A 25 -32.13 -53.98 -23.45
N ASN A 26 -31.10 -54.24 -24.28
CA ASN A 26 -30.72 -55.60 -24.63
C ASN A 26 -29.37 -55.73 -25.35
N THR A 27 -28.65 -56.76 -24.98
CA THR A 27 -27.54 -57.53 -25.50
C THR A 27 -27.48 -57.74 -27.02
N ASN A 28 -26.30 -57.75 -27.65
CA ASN A 28 -25.45 -58.91 -28.04
C ASN A 28 -24.39 -58.56 -29.10
N GLU A 29 -23.21 -58.99 -28.80
CA GLU A 29 -22.22 -59.81 -29.55
C GLU A 29 -21.55 -59.30 -30.82
N ASN A 30 -20.22 -59.27 -30.68
CA ASN A 30 -19.13 -59.66 -31.58
C ASN A 30 -19.10 -59.14 -33.02
N GLU A 31 -17.98 -58.44 -33.30
CA GLU A 31 -16.95 -58.98 -34.22
C GLU A 31 -15.71 -58.06 -34.18
N GLU A 32 -14.56 -58.74 -34.12
CA GLU A 32 -13.22 -58.19 -34.28
C GLU A 32 -13.10 -57.55 -35.68
N ASP A 33 -12.51 -56.33 -35.74
CA ASP A 33 -11.55 -56.06 -36.81
C ASP A 33 -10.57 -54.97 -36.40
N SER A 34 -9.31 -55.30 -36.67
CA SER A 34 -8.10 -54.54 -36.42
C SER A 34 -7.96 -53.42 -37.42
N ALA A 35 -7.78 -52.18 -36.95
CA ALA A 35 -7.06 -51.18 -37.74
C ALA A 35 -6.54 -50.02 -36.87
N GLU A 36 -5.23 -49.90 -36.86
CA GLU A 36 -4.40 -48.70 -36.78
C GLU A 36 -4.79 -47.58 -35.80
N ALA A 37 -3.95 -47.44 -34.78
CA ALA A 37 -3.81 -46.22 -33.99
C ALA A 37 -3.39 -45.03 -34.90
N PRO A 38 -4.02 -43.86 -34.81
CA PRO A 38 -3.41 -42.62 -35.26
C PRO A 38 -2.47 -42.14 -34.18
N ALA A 39 -1.33 -41.73 -34.65
CA ALA A 39 -0.19 -41.20 -33.95
C ALA A 39 -0.57 -40.09 -32.98
N ASP A 40 0.20 -40.02 -31.92
CA ASP A 40 0.42 -38.90 -30.99
C ASP A 40 0.08 -37.53 -31.59
N ALA A 41 -0.99 -36.97 -31.17
CA ALA A 41 -1.11 -35.52 -31.09
C ALA A 41 -0.29 -35.12 -29.84
N ASN A 42 0.95 -34.86 -30.07
CA ASN A 42 1.79 -34.09 -29.16
C ASN A 42 1.12 -32.70 -29.07
N GLU A 43 0.20 -32.54 -28.11
CA GLU A 43 -0.17 -31.23 -27.65
C GLU A 43 1.11 -30.63 -27.08
N ASN A 44 1.75 -29.76 -27.90
CA ASN A 44 2.61 -28.75 -27.39
C ASN A 44 1.75 -27.93 -26.41
N GLN A 45 1.74 -28.31 -25.14
CA GLN A 45 1.56 -27.34 -24.08
C GLN A 45 2.71 -26.36 -24.28
N GLU A 46 2.44 -25.26 -24.95
CA GLU A 46 3.19 -24.04 -24.71
C GLU A 46 3.14 -23.86 -23.21
N ASP A 47 4.29 -24.00 -22.59
CA ASP A 47 4.53 -23.68 -21.20
C ASP A 47 4.33 -22.16 -21.07
N THR A 48 3.06 -21.74 -21.01
CA THR A 48 2.72 -20.36 -20.72
C THR A 48 3.15 -20.16 -19.28
N ALA A 49 4.27 -19.47 -19.09
CA ALA A 49 4.75 -19.06 -17.79
C ALA A 49 3.56 -18.58 -16.97
N THR A 50 3.29 -19.26 -15.87
CA THR A 50 2.14 -18.91 -15.02
C THR A 50 2.51 -17.59 -14.32
N ILE A 51 1.83 -16.51 -14.69
CA ILE A 51 2.07 -15.19 -14.10
C ILE A 51 1.32 -15.10 -12.78
N PRO A 52 1.93 -14.56 -11.70
CA PRO A 52 1.25 -14.40 -10.43
C PRO A 52 0.02 -13.49 -10.56
N ASN A 53 -1.06 -13.84 -9.85
CA ASN A 53 -2.32 -13.11 -9.85
C ASN A 53 -2.54 -12.38 -8.53
N GLY A 54 -3.20 -11.23 -8.63
CA GLY A 54 -3.55 -10.41 -7.46
C GLY A 54 -2.43 -9.48 -7.04
N GLU A 55 -2.72 -8.65 -6.06
CA GLU A 55 -1.74 -7.76 -5.46
C GLU A 55 -0.88 -8.54 -4.46
N LEU A 56 0.44 -8.34 -4.55
CA LEU A 56 1.43 -8.90 -3.62
C LEU A 56 2.31 -7.79 -3.06
N GLN A 57 2.60 -7.88 -1.78
CA GLN A 57 3.39 -6.89 -1.05
C GLN A 57 4.25 -7.55 0.03
N LYS A 58 5.15 -6.79 0.63
CA LYS A 58 5.98 -7.22 1.77
C LYS A 58 5.12 -7.95 2.82
N LYS A 59 5.63 -9.05 3.37
CA LYS A 59 5.00 -10.03 4.27
C LYS A 59 4.09 -11.06 3.60
N ASP A 60 3.68 -10.92 2.36
CA ASP A 60 2.92 -11.97 1.68
C ASP A 60 3.75 -13.25 1.52
N GLN A 61 3.06 -14.38 1.55
CA GLN A 61 3.69 -15.71 1.44
C GLN A 61 2.88 -16.67 0.55
N GLY A 62 3.55 -17.65 0.00
CA GLY A 62 2.96 -18.76 -0.73
C GLY A 62 3.24 -18.76 -2.24
N ASP A 63 2.54 -19.62 -2.95
CA ASP A 63 2.79 -19.98 -4.36
C ASP A 63 2.79 -18.76 -5.30
N GLN A 64 1.97 -17.73 -5.03
CA GLN A 64 1.93 -16.54 -5.88
C GLN A 64 3.20 -15.70 -5.73
N VAL A 65 3.80 -15.67 -4.54
CA VAL A 65 5.09 -15.02 -4.31
C VAL A 65 6.22 -15.82 -4.97
N GLU A 66 6.20 -17.16 -4.89
CA GLU A 66 7.17 -18.01 -5.62
C GLU A 66 7.11 -17.73 -7.12
N LEU A 67 5.92 -17.72 -7.73
CA LEU A 67 5.72 -17.38 -9.14
C LEU A 67 6.25 -16.00 -9.50
N LEU A 68 6.08 -15.01 -8.63
CA LEU A 68 6.63 -13.65 -8.84
C LEU A 68 8.16 -13.71 -8.84
N GLN A 69 8.76 -14.37 -7.86
CA GLN A 69 10.22 -14.52 -7.73
C GLN A 69 10.81 -15.24 -8.94
N GLU A 70 10.17 -16.33 -9.40
CA GLU A 70 10.56 -17.05 -10.62
C GLU A 70 10.48 -16.15 -11.85
N SER A 71 9.38 -15.39 -12.01
CA SER A 71 9.16 -14.47 -13.12
C SER A 71 10.22 -13.34 -13.15
N LEU A 72 10.57 -12.79 -11.99
CA LEU A 72 11.63 -11.77 -11.86
C LEU A 72 13.00 -12.38 -12.21
N ASN A 73 13.31 -13.61 -11.74
CA ASN A 73 14.55 -14.30 -12.08
C ASN A 73 14.63 -14.65 -13.57
N GLU A 74 13.52 -14.96 -14.23
CA GLU A 74 13.48 -15.16 -15.68
C GLU A 74 13.86 -13.88 -16.42
N LEU A 75 13.51 -12.69 -15.91
CA LEU A 75 13.91 -11.40 -16.48
C LEU A 75 15.39 -11.06 -16.23
N GLY A 76 16.04 -11.68 -15.25
CA GLY A 76 17.47 -11.46 -14.99
C GLY A 76 17.81 -11.02 -13.57
N TYR A 77 16.82 -10.98 -12.65
CA TYR A 77 17.12 -10.85 -11.23
C TYR A 77 17.72 -12.15 -10.70
N ASP A 78 18.43 -12.08 -9.58
CA ASP A 78 19.03 -13.22 -8.89
C ASP A 78 18.60 -13.18 -7.41
N ILE A 79 17.28 -13.39 -7.20
CA ILE A 79 16.68 -13.43 -5.87
C ILE A 79 16.26 -14.86 -5.51
N SER A 80 16.20 -15.17 -4.21
CA SER A 80 15.76 -16.47 -3.73
C SER A 80 14.28 -16.71 -4.05
N VAL A 81 13.96 -17.88 -4.58
CA VAL A 81 12.57 -18.36 -4.70
C VAL A 81 12.22 -19.08 -3.41
N ASN A 82 11.64 -18.35 -2.46
CA ASN A 82 11.37 -18.84 -1.11
C ASN A 82 9.92 -18.68 -0.68
N GLY A 83 9.07 -18.14 -1.59
CA GLY A 83 7.66 -17.92 -1.35
C GLY A 83 7.36 -16.88 -0.28
N THR A 84 8.32 -16.04 0.11
CA THR A 84 8.14 -14.92 1.03
C THR A 84 8.45 -13.63 0.31
N PHE A 85 7.52 -12.68 0.31
CA PHE A 85 7.74 -11.34 -0.23
C PHE A 85 8.61 -10.55 0.77
N ASP A 86 9.90 -10.81 0.70
CA ASP A 86 10.95 -10.25 1.55
C ASP A 86 11.55 -8.96 0.98
N GLU A 87 12.57 -8.41 1.65
CA GLU A 87 13.28 -7.20 1.18
C GLU A 87 13.90 -7.38 -0.20
N ALA A 88 14.39 -8.58 -0.54
CA ALA A 88 14.99 -8.83 -1.84
C ALA A 88 13.92 -8.83 -2.94
N THR A 89 12.75 -9.38 -2.68
CA THR A 89 11.59 -9.34 -3.59
C THR A 89 11.08 -7.92 -3.75
N THR A 90 10.93 -7.17 -2.64
CA THR A 90 10.54 -5.75 -2.64
C THR A 90 11.51 -4.91 -3.49
N TRP A 91 12.82 -5.12 -3.29
CA TRP A 91 13.85 -4.45 -4.08
C TRP A 91 13.73 -4.76 -5.58
N ALA A 92 13.58 -6.03 -5.94
CA ALA A 92 13.49 -6.44 -7.34
C ALA A 92 12.23 -5.87 -8.03
N VAL A 93 11.09 -5.85 -7.34
CA VAL A 93 9.86 -5.22 -7.84
C VAL A 93 10.05 -3.71 -8.02
N THR A 94 10.66 -3.04 -7.04
CA THR A 94 10.94 -1.59 -7.12
C THR A 94 11.90 -1.28 -8.27
N ASP A 95 13.00 -2.02 -8.40
CA ASP A 95 13.97 -1.85 -9.49
C ASP A 95 13.33 -2.07 -10.87
N PHE A 96 12.47 -3.11 -10.98
CA PHE A 96 11.67 -3.36 -12.18
C PHE A 96 10.76 -2.16 -12.51
N GLN A 97 10.06 -1.63 -11.52
CA GLN A 97 9.16 -0.49 -11.70
C GLN A 97 9.93 0.76 -12.14
N LEU A 98 11.06 1.07 -11.53
CA LEU A 98 11.91 2.21 -11.90
C LEU A 98 12.49 2.13 -13.32
N GLN A 99 12.66 0.93 -13.87
CA GLN A 99 13.09 0.73 -15.25
C GLN A 99 11.94 0.88 -16.26
N HIS A 100 10.69 1.07 -15.80
CA HIS A 100 9.50 1.20 -16.65
C HIS A 100 8.75 2.51 -16.34
N LYS A 101 8.92 3.51 -17.23
CA LYS A 101 8.38 4.89 -17.03
C LYS A 101 6.85 4.99 -16.82
N ASN A 102 6.10 3.96 -17.15
CA ASN A 102 4.66 3.90 -17.00
C ASN A 102 4.24 3.22 -15.68
N LEU A 103 5.18 2.85 -14.82
CA LEU A 103 4.92 2.32 -13.49
C LEU A 103 5.32 3.32 -12.42
N MET A 104 4.57 3.37 -11.34
CA MET A 104 4.99 3.98 -10.09
C MET A 104 5.89 3.02 -9.33
N ALA A 105 6.99 3.50 -8.78
CA ALA A 105 7.89 2.70 -7.96
C ALA A 105 7.33 2.62 -6.53
N LEU A 106 6.72 1.50 -6.18
CA LEU A 106 6.02 1.29 -4.91
C LEU A 106 6.54 0.07 -4.12
N GLY A 107 7.33 -0.81 -4.78
CA GLY A 107 7.70 -2.09 -4.20
C GLY A 107 6.52 -3.07 -4.03
N ILE A 108 5.36 -2.74 -4.59
CA ILE A 108 4.13 -3.53 -4.58
C ILE A 108 3.91 -4.12 -5.98
N TYR A 109 3.61 -5.41 -6.06
CA TYR A 109 3.19 -6.05 -7.30
C TYR A 109 1.67 -5.91 -7.43
N ASN A 110 1.24 -4.95 -8.25
CA ASN A 110 -0.15 -4.63 -8.55
C ASN A 110 -0.51 -4.98 -10.00
N GLU A 111 -1.75 -4.71 -10.42
CA GLU A 111 -2.25 -5.01 -11.77
C GLU A 111 -1.39 -4.34 -12.87
N GLU A 112 -0.96 -3.10 -12.66
CA GLU A 112 -0.11 -2.36 -13.62
C GLU A 112 1.26 -3.02 -13.76
N THR A 113 1.86 -3.43 -12.65
CA THR A 113 3.14 -4.15 -12.62
C THR A 113 2.99 -5.54 -13.26
N GLN A 114 1.88 -6.25 -12.98
CA GLN A 114 1.56 -7.55 -13.59
C GLN A 114 1.52 -7.45 -15.11
N GLN A 115 0.82 -6.45 -15.65
CA GLN A 115 0.71 -6.28 -17.10
C GLN A 115 2.07 -6.05 -17.76
N VAL A 116 2.90 -5.18 -17.17
CA VAL A 116 4.24 -4.87 -17.72
C VAL A 116 5.19 -6.07 -17.58
N LEU A 117 5.11 -6.81 -16.48
CA LEU A 117 5.89 -8.04 -16.26
C LEU A 117 5.53 -9.09 -17.32
N THR A 118 4.24 -9.32 -17.53
CA THR A 118 3.71 -10.26 -18.54
C THR A 118 4.22 -9.90 -19.94
N ASP A 119 4.11 -8.64 -20.30
CA ASP A 119 4.57 -8.12 -21.61
C ASP A 119 6.08 -8.28 -21.79
N SER A 120 6.85 -8.09 -20.73
CA SER A 120 8.30 -8.19 -20.73
C SER A 120 8.75 -9.65 -20.94
N LEU A 121 8.13 -10.60 -20.21
CA LEU A 121 8.38 -12.04 -20.35
C LEU A 121 7.99 -12.54 -21.75
N ALA A 122 6.80 -12.18 -22.24
CA ALA A 122 6.32 -12.60 -23.56
C ALA A 122 7.24 -12.14 -24.72
N LYS A 123 7.96 -11.03 -24.54
CA LYS A 123 8.94 -10.49 -25.51
C LYS A 123 10.33 -11.13 -25.34
N GLY A 124 10.54 -12.03 -24.39
CA GLY A 124 11.84 -12.57 -24.02
C GLY A 124 12.80 -11.49 -23.52
N GLY A 125 12.22 -10.48 -22.84
CA GLY A 125 12.97 -9.34 -22.30
C GLY A 125 14.01 -9.79 -21.28
N LYS A 126 15.08 -8.99 -21.17
CA LYS A 126 16.06 -9.10 -20.08
C LYS A 126 16.24 -7.73 -19.46
N ILE A 127 16.40 -7.73 -18.15
CA ILE A 127 16.59 -6.55 -17.34
C ILE A 127 18.01 -6.58 -16.77
N GLU A 128 18.66 -5.44 -16.68
CA GLU A 128 19.88 -5.28 -15.91
C GLU A 128 19.51 -4.92 -14.48
N ALA A 129 19.52 -5.94 -13.62
CA ALA A 129 19.16 -5.78 -12.20
C ALA A 129 20.04 -4.72 -11.52
N GLY A 130 19.40 -3.79 -10.80
CA GLY A 130 20.04 -2.66 -10.13
C GLY A 130 20.23 -1.41 -11.01
N SER A 131 19.71 -1.41 -12.24
CA SER A 131 19.78 -0.21 -13.11
C SER A 131 18.75 0.86 -12.71
N GLY A 132 17.64 0.47 -12.12
CA GLY A 132 16.64 1.38 -11.55
C GLY A 132 16.97 1.75 -10.11
N LEU A 133 17.19 0.74 -9.27
CA LEU A 133 17.53 0.89 -7.86
C LEU A 133 18.87 0.17 -7.57
N PRO A 134 20.01 0.88 -7.53
CA PRO A 134 21.30 0.27 -7.26
C PRO A 134 21.33 -0.44 -5.89
N LEU A 135 21.91 -1.64 -5.86
CA LEU A 135 22.17 -2.32 -4.61
C LEU A 135 23.20 -1.53 -3.78
N VAL A 136 22.85 -1.22 -2.55
CA VAL A 136 23.71 -0.55 -1.61
C VAL A 136 24.72 -1.56 -1.04
N ALA A 137 25.98 -1.44 -1.42
CA ALA A 137 27.03 -2.38 -1.01
C ALA A 137 27.42 -2.28 0.48
N GLU A 138 27.33 -1.06 1.05
CA GLU A 138 27.67 -0.79 2.44
C GLU A 138 26.55 0.03 3.10
N PRO A 139 26.13 -0.31 4.32
CA PRO A 139 25.14 0.48 5.06
C PRO A 139 25.58 1.93 5.22
N VAL A 140 24.68 2.86 4.91
CA VAL A 140 24.88 4.29 5.09
C VAL A 140 24.11 4.73 6.34
N SER A 141 24.65 5.70 7.08
CA SER A 141 23.97 6.30 8.21
C SER A 141 23.93 7.82 8.07
N THR A 142 22.95 8.45 8.71
CA THR A 142 22.86 9.90 8.86
C THR A 142 24.04 10.45 9.70
N GLU A 143 24.18 11.76 9.76
CA GLU A 143 25.19 12.41 10.65
C GLU A 143 24.96 12.09 12.13
N THR A 144 23.71 11.76 12.51
CA THR A 144 23.34 11.37 13.88
C THR A 144 23.47 9.87 14.14
N GLY A 145 23.83 9.08 13.10
CA GLY A 145 24.09 7.65 13.21
C GLY A 145 22.88 6.76 12.87
N THR A 146 21.72 7.32 12.52
CA THR A 146 20.53 6.54 12.12
C THR A 146 20.78 5.84 10.79
N PRO A 147 20.57 4.51 10.69
CA PRO A 147 20.70 3.77 9.44
C PRO A 147 19.79 4.34 8.34
N VAL A 148 20.33 4.48 7.14
CA VAL A 148 19.57 4.91 5.96
C VAL A 148 19.02 3.69 5.24
N ILE A 149 17.73 3.69 4.94
CA ILE A 149 17.07 2.59 4.24
C ILE A 149 17.57 2.49 2.79
N ALA A 150 17.69 1.27 2.29
CA ALA A 150 18.20 1.02 0.93
C ALA A 150 17.14 1.27 -0.16
N ASN A 151 15.85 1.12 0.17
CA ASN A 151 14.74 1.32 -0.77
C ASN A 151 13.80 2.42 -0.27
N PRO A 152 14.03 3.69 -0.65
CA PRO A 152 13.16 4.80 -0.23
C PRO A 152 11.83 4.87 -1.00
N TYR A 153 11.66 4.08 -2.07
CA TYR A 153 10.45 4.05 -2.89
C TYR A 153 9.37 3.12 -2.34
N ASP A 154 9.76 2.17 -1.46
CA ASP A 154 8.85 1.20 -0.88
C ASP A 154 7.66 1.89 -0.17
N GLN A 155 6.44 1.59 -0.64
CA GLN A 155 5.21 2.11 -0.03
C GLN A 155 5.09 1.74 1.45
N LEU A 156 5.64 0.59 1.82
CA LEU A 156 5.65 0.07 3.18
C LEU A 156 6.96 0.38 3.92
N ALA A 157 7.81 1.29 3.40
CA ALA A 157 9.05 1.66 4.09
C ALA A 157 8.77 2.13 5.53
N LEU A 158 9.44 1.50 6.50
CA LEU A 158 9.44 1.97 7.88
C LEU A 158 10.44 3.15 8.00
N ILE A 159 9.90 4.32 8.28
CA ILE A 159 10.66 5.56 8.45
C ILE A 159 10.38 6.06 9.86
N ASN A 160 11.41 6.10 10.69
CA ASN A 160 11.32 6.49 12.09
C ASN A 160 12.71 6.88 12.62
N LYS A 161 12.89 6.95 13.95
CA LYS A 161 14.18 7.32 14.58
C LYS A 161 15.28 6.27 14.43
N GLU A 162 14.92 5.06 13.95
CA GLU A 162 15.86 3.96 13.71
C GLU A 162 16.12 3.73 12.20
N HIS A 163 15.28 4.33 11.32
CA HIS A 163 15.33 4.14 9.88
C HIS A 163 15.12 5.47 9.17
N ALA A 164 16.16 5.98 8.53
CA ALA A 164 16.15 7.27 7.85
C ALA A 164 16.06 7.12 6.32
N LEU A 165 15.44 8.09 5.67
CA LEU A 165 15.51 8.27 4.21
C LEU A 165 16.87 8.89 3.80
N PRO A 166 17.37 8.60 2.58
CA PRO A 166 18.51 9.30 2.02
C PRO A 166 18.25 10.82 1.96
N ALA A 167 19.30 11.61 2.24
CA ALA A 167 19.18 13.06 2.28
C ALA A 167 18.78 13.70 0.92
N ASP A 168 19.16 13.06 -0.17
CA ASP A 168 18.86 13.47 -1.55
C ASP A 168 17.59 12.83 -2.13
N TYR A 169 16.86 12.02 -1.35
CA TYR A 169 15.63 11.42 -1.81
C TYR A 169 14.49 12.44 -1.84
N GLU A 170 13.93 12.59 -3.04
CA GLU A 170 12.70 13.32 -3.33
C GLU A 170 11.88 12.50 -4.33
N PRO A 171 10.60 12.15 -4.03
CA PRO A 171 9.77 11.40 -4.96
C PRO A 171 9.53 12.17 -6.26
N GLU A 172 9.62 11.48 -7.40
CA GLU A 172 9.39 12.09 -8.72
C GLU A 172 7.90 12.26 -9.06
N ASP A 173 7.02 11.53 -8.36
CA ASP A 173 5.57 11.45 -8.57
C ASP A 173 4.77 12.34 -7.60
N LEU A 174 5.37 13.44 -7.12
CA LEU A 174 4.70 14.39 -6.24
C LEU A 174 3.63 15.19 -7.01
N VAL A 175 2.41 15.18 -6.50
CA VAL A 175 1.27 15.94 -7.01
C VAL A 175 0.54 16.66 -5.88
N VAL A 176 -0.20 17.71 -6.19
CA VAL A 176 -1.12 18.36 -5.25
C VAL A 176 -2.48 17.66 -5.35
N PRO A 177 -2.95 16.97 -4.31
CA PRO A 177 -4.27 16.35 -4.31
C PRO A 177 -5.38 17.41 -4.41
N ASN A 178 -6.47 17.05 -5.08
CA ASN A 178 -7.64 17.91 -5.23
C ASN A 178 -8.53 17.90 -3.97
N VAL A 179 -7.98 18.37 -2.87
CA VAL A 179 -8.64 18.45 -1.56
C VAL A 179 -8.58 19.86 -0.99
N ARG A 180 -9.32 20.13 0.08
CA ARG A 180 -9.29 21.41 0.77
C ARG A 180 -8.02 21.59 1.60
N PHE A 181 -7.46 22.81 1.53
CA PHE A 181 -6.40 23.30 2.41
C PHE A 181 -6.88 24.57 3.11
N PRO A 182 -6.51 24.85 4.37
CA PRO A 182 -6.91 26.07 5.07
C PRO A 182 -6.09 27.32 4.64
N PHE A 183 -5.28 27.20 3.60
CA PHE A 183 -4.44 28.24 3.03
C PHE A 183 -4.40 28.13 1.49
N THR A 184 -4.08 29.24 0.83
CA THR A 184 -4.13 29.35 -0.64
C THR A 184 -2.77 29.35 -1.30
N GLU A 185 -1.70 29.53 -0.53
CA GLU A 185 -0.32 29.59 -1.02
C GLU A 185 0.08 28.27 -1.67
N GLU A 186 0.78 28.35 -2.81
CA GLU A 186 1.37 27.19 -3.48
C GLU A 186 2.69 26.83 -2.79
N LEU A 187 2.63 25.84 -1.93
CA LEU A 187 3.74 25.36 -1.10
C LEU A 187 3.99 23.87 -1.31
N PRO A 188 5.24 23.39 -1.24
CA PRO A 188 5.56 21.96 -1.35
C PRO A 188 4.76 21.08 -0.38
N LYS A 189 4.42 21.59 0.80
CA LYS A 189 3.61 20.87 1.79
C LYS A 189 2.17 20.56 1.36
N LYS A 190 1.72 21.05 0.19
CA LYS A 190 0.47 20.59 -0.43
C LYS A 190 0.64 19.26 -1.17
N GLN A 191 1.87 18.90 -1.51
CA GLN A 191 2.13 17.75 -2.35
C GLN A 191 2.22 16.45 -1.55
N MET A 192 1.93 15.37 -2.23
CA MET A 192 2.21 13.99 -1.82
C MET A 192 2.39 13.11 -3.05
N ARG A 193 2.85 11.88 -2.90
CA ARG A 193 2.99 10.93 -4.01
C ARG A 193 1.62 10.65 -4.64
N GLU A 194 1.59 10.48 -5.96
CA GLU A 194 0.35 10.35 -6.75
C GLU A 194 -0.55 9.22 -6.22
N VAL A 195 0.01 8.09 -5.81
CA VAL A 195 -0.75 6.95 -5.25
C VAL A 195 -1.51 7.36 -3.98
N ALA A 196 -0.84 8.07 -3.08
CA ALA A 196 -1.44 8.53 -1.82
C ALA A 196 -2.39 9.72 -2.04
N ALA A 197 -2.11 10.57 -3.03
CA ALA A 197 -2.96 11.70 -3.39
C ALA A 197 -4.35 11.24 -3.85
N ARG A 198 -4.42 10.23 -4.73
CA ARG A 198 -5.68 9.64 -5.19
C ARG A 198 -6.48 9.06 -4.02
N ALA A 199 -5.82 8.30 -3.17
CA ALA A 199 -6.45 7.72 -1.97
C ALA A 199 -6.96 8.80 -0.99
N LEU A 200 -6.22 9.92 -0.84
CA LEU A 200 -6.64 11.05 -0.02
C LEU A 200 -7.87 11.76 -0.61
N GLU A 201 -7.93 11.91 -1.92
CA GLU A 201 -9.10 12.48 -2.62
C GLU A 201 -10.35 11.65 -2.37
N ASP A 202 -10.25 10.32 -2.43
CA ASP A 202 -11.34 9.39 -2.16
C ASP A 202 -11.77 9.45 -0.68
N LEU A 203 -10.82 9.52 0.26
CA LEU A 203 -11.09 9.70 1.69
C LEU A 203 -11.85 11.02 1.95
N PHE A 204 -11.41 12.12 1.35
CA PHE A 204 -12.08 13.43 1.50
C PHE A 204 -13.47 13.43 0.89
N GLN A 205 -13.67 12.78 -0.25
CA GLN A 205 -14.98 12.63 -0.86
C GLN A 205 -15.93 11.82 0.04
N ALA A 206 -15.46 10.72 0.62
CA ALA A 206 -16.25 9.91 1.53
C ALA A 206 -16.59 10.68 2.83
N ALA A 207 -15.66 11.49 3.34
CA ALA A 207 -15.91 12.39 4.47
C ALA A 207 -17.00 13.40 4.15
N ASP A 208 -16.94 14.05 2.98
CA ASP A 208 -17.97 14.99 2.50
C ASP A 208 -19.35 14.33 2.38
N ASP A 209 -19.41 13.13 1.85
CA ASP A 209 -20.65 12.36 1.73
C ASP A 209 -21.25 12.00 3.10
N ALA A 210 -20.39 11.86 4.13
CA ALA A 210 -20.79 11.67 5.53
C ALA A 210 -21.10 12.99 6.26
N GLY A 211 -20.89 14.17 5.63
CA GLY A 211 -21.08 15.48 6.23
C GLY A 211 -19.93 15.93 7.14
N ILE A 212 -18.75 15.32 6.98
CA ILE A 212 -17.52 15.60 7.73
C ILE A 212 -16.61 16.49 6.87
N GLU A 213 -16.21 17.65 7.40
CA GLU A 213 -15.42 18.63 6.64
C GLU A 213 -13.95 18.61 7.05
N LEU A 214 -13.11 17.90 6.26
CA LEU A 214 -11.67 17.78 6.48
C LEU A 214 -10.87 18.83 5.69
N TYR A 215 -9.69 19.15 6.19
CA TYR A 215 -8.70 19.99 5.53
C TYR A 215 -7.32 19.30 5.59
N ALA A 216 -6.59 19.27 4.47
CA ALA A 216 -5.20 18.86 4.43
C ALA A 216 -4.30 20.02 4.87
N GLN A 217 -3.30 19.77 5.70
CA GLN A 217 -2.48 20.82 6.31
C GLN A 217 -0.99 20.74 5.94
N SER A 218 -0.42 19.52 5.92
CA SER A 218 1.01 19.34 5.68
C SER A 218 1.29 17.95 5.09
N GLY A 219 1.69 17.91 3.84
CA GLY A 219 2.17 16.71 3.11
C GLY A 219 3.69 16.71 2.98
N PHE A 220 4.20 16.71 1.73
CA PHE A 220 5.63 16.60 1.46
C PHE A 220 6.49 17.67 2.14
N ARG A 221 7.59 17.21 2.74
CA ARG A 221 8.58 18.05 3.39
C ARG A 221 9.99 17.49 3.17
N GLY A 222 10.70 18.05 2.20
CA GLY A 222 12.05 17.61 1.85
C GLY A 222 13.06 17.78 2.99
N TYR A 223 14.19 17.09 2.85
CA TYR A 223 15.26 17.02 3.85
C TYR A 223 15.73 18.38 4.36
N ASP A 224 16.06 19.33 3.49
CA ASP A 224 16.56 20.67 3.87
C ASP A 224 15.53 21.47 4.67
N THR A 225 14.25 21.32 4.34
CA THR A 225 13.17 21.93 5.11
C THR A 225 13.10 21.34 6.52
N GLN A 226 13.26 20.02 6.63
CA GLN A 226 13.30 19.33 7.93
C GLN A 226 14.52 19.76 8.76
N VAL A 227 15.71 19.94 8.14
CA VAL A 227 16.89 20.50 8.81
C VAL A 227 16.56 21.84 9.47
N SER A 228 15.96 22.74 8.69
CA SER A 228 15.60 24.09 9.17
C SER A 228 14.55 24.05 10.26
N LEU A 229 13.54 23.21 10.11
CA LEU A 229 12.43 23.05 11.06
C LEU A 229 12.93 22.49 12.39
N PHE A 230 13.69 21.40 12.35
CA PHE A 230 14.23 20.76 13.54
C PHE A 230 15.20 21.70 14.31
N ALA A 231 16.07 22.40 13.59
CA ALA A 231 16.96 23.39 14.19
C ALA A 231 16.21 24.51 14.93
N ASN A 232 15.08 25.00 14.38
CA ASN A 232 14.24 25.96 15.05
C ASN A 232 13.60 25.40 16.33
N TYR A 233 13.12 24.16 16.31
CA TYR A 233 12.58 23.51 17.50
C TYR A 233 13.64 23.27 18.57
N VAL A 234 14.85 22.84 18.18
CA VAL A 234 15.98 22.69 19.09
C VAL A 234 16.35 24.02 19.74
N SER A 235 16.38 25.12 18.95
CA SER A 235 16.67 26.46 19.47
C SER A 235 15.63 26.94 20.49
N ALA A 236 14.37 26.58 20.29
CA ALA A 236 13.26 27.04 21.15
C ALA A 236 13.09 26.16 22.41
N ASN A 237 13.30 24.85 22.31
CA ASN A 237 12.88 23.89 23.34
C ASN A 237 14.04 23.02 23.89
N GLY A 238 15.20 23.04 23.24
CA GLY A 238 16.28 22.08 23.45
C GLY A 238 16.07 20.78 22.64
N GLU A 239 17.15 20.05 22.38
CA GLU A 239 17.15 18.90 21.47
C GLU A 239 16.29 17.74 21.99
N GLU A 240 16.38 17.42 23.28
CA GLU A 240 15.61 16.32 23.88
C GLU A 240 14.09 16.54 23.77
N ALA A 241 13.65 17.79 24.01
CA ALA A 241 12.23 18.14 23.87
C ALA A 241 11.79 18.16 22.40
N ALA A 242 12.61 18.76 21.52
CA ALA A 242 12.30 18.83 20.08
C ALA A 242 12.15 17.42 19.49
N ASN A 243 12.98 16.47 19.88
CA ASN A 243 12.93 15.09 19.36
C ASN A 243 11.70 14.28 19.78
N LYS A 244 10.85 14.79 20.70
CA LYS A 244 9.60 14.11 21.10
C LYS A 244 8.43 14.36 20.16
N PHE A 245 8.45 15.48 19.44
CA PHE A 245 7.35 15.91 18.57
C PHE A 245 7.80 16.30 17.16
N SER A 246 9.11 16.22 16.86
CA SER A 246 9.66 16.49 15.53
C SER A 246 10.77 15.51 15.20
N ALA A 247 10.74 14.98 13.99
CA ALA A 247 11.77 14.09 13.49
C ALA A 247 13.08 14.84 13.20
N ARG A 248 14.22 14.17 13.36
CA ARG A 248 15.48 14.60 12.77
C ARG A 248 15.42 14.51 11.24
N PRO A 249 16.29 15.24 10.51
CA PRO A 249 16.36 15.13 9.05
C PRO A 249 16.60 13.68 8.61
N GLY A 250 15.78 13.23 7.65
CA GLY A 250 15.75 11.86 7.18
C GLY A 250 14.77 10.94 7.94
N GLU A 251 14.47 11.24 9.20
CA GLU A 251 13.58 10.41 10.06
C GLU A 251 12.09 10.79 9.94
N SER A 252 11.74 11.73 9.06
CA SER A 252 10.38 12.23 8.88
C SER A 252 9.67 11.51 7.73
N GLU A 253 8.51 10.92 7.98
CA GLU A 253 7.66 10.31 6.93
C GLU A 253 7.18 11.30 5.87
N HIS A 254 7.10 12.59 6.19
CA HIS A 254 6.74 13.63 5.21
C HIS A 254 7.73 13.70 4.03
N GLN A 255 8.99 13.30 4.22
CA GLN A 255 9.96 13.24 3.13
C GLN A 255 9.63 12.12 2.13
N SER A 256 8.95 11.06 2.55
CA SER A 256 8.51 10.00 1.64
C SER A 256 7.43 10.44 0.65
N GLY A 257 6.72 11.54 0.93
CA GLY A 257 5.52 11.95 0.20
C GLY A 257 4.30 11.04 0.45
N LEU A 258 4.37 10.13 1.42
CA LEU A 258 3.28 9.20 1.76
C LEU A 258 2.52 9.62 3.03
N ALA A 259 2.88 10.75 3.65
CA ALA A 259 2.19 11.27 4.82
C ALA A 259 1.44 12.58 4.50
N MET A 260 0.30 12.75 5.16
CA MET A 260 -0.48 13.99 5.14
C MET A 260 -1.08 14.25 6.52
N ASP A 261 -0.78 15.41 7.09
CA ASP A 261 -1.48 15.89 8.26
C ASP A 261 -2.84 16.46 7.84
N VAL A 262 -3.89 16.05 8.53
CA VAL A 262 -5.26 16.54 8.33
C VAL A 262 -5.78 17.30 9.56
N THR A 263 -6.75 18.17 9.35
CA THR A 263 -7.29 19.02 10.42
C THR A 263 -8.74 19.39 10.12
N SER A 264 -9.38 20.13 11.03
CA SER A 264 -10.74 20.67 10.86
C SER A 264 -10.89 22.08 11.41
N VAL A 265 -12.05 22.68 11.12
CA VAL A 265 -12.41 23.99 11.68
C VAL A 265 -12.56 23.94 13.20
N ASP A 266 -12.92 22.81 13.77
CA ASP A 266 -13.20 22.62 15.20
C ASP A 266 -11.94 22.79 16.06
N VAL A 267 -10.77 22.52 15.48
CA VAL A 267 -9.46 22.81 16.10
C VAL A 267 -8.76 24.03 15.50
N ASN A 268 -9.52 24.94 14.86
CA ASN A 268 -8.98 26.15 14.22
C ASN A 268 -7.84 25.87 13.23
N TYR A 269 -7.91 24.75 12.52
CA TYR A 269 -6.90 24.25 11.57
C TYR A 269 -5.52 24.01 12.19
N LEU A 270 -5.45 23.81 13.51
CA LEU A 270 -4.21 23.43 14.19
C LEU A 270 -3.98 21.92 14.10
N LEU A 271 -2.72 21.53 14.24
CA LEU A 271 -2.32 20.14 14.46
C LEU A 271 -2.20 19.94 15.97
N ASP A 272 -3.28 19.49 16.58
CA ASP A 272 -3.43 19.35 18.02
C ASP A 272 -4.10 18.02 18.36
N THR A 273 -3.77 17.46 19.52
CA THR A 273 -4.36 16.21 20.02
C THR A 273 -5.87 16.30 20.19
N ASP A 274 -6.43 17.50 20.43
CA ASP A 274 -7.85 17.75 20.50
C ASP A 274 -8.59 17.37 19.20
N PHE A 275 -7.88 17.30 18.04
CA PHE A 275 -8.46 16.82 16.79
C PHE A 275 -9.03 15.39 16.94
N GLY A 276 -8.38 14.51 17.70
CA GLY A 276 -8.86 13.16 17.95
C GLY A 276 -10.21 13.08 18.68
N ASP A 277 -10.59 14.14 19.39
CA ASP A 277 -11.87 14.24 20.10
C ASP A 277 -13.01 14.86 19.28
N THR A 278 -12.68 15.47 18.11
CA THR A 278 -13.69 16.04 17.20
C THR A 278 -14.49 14.96 16.48
N GLU A 279 -15.58 15.32 15.81
CA GLU A 279 -16.34 14.40 14.95
C GLU A 279 -15.48 13.97 13.75
N GLU A 280 -14.69 14.91 13.20
CA GLU A 280 -13.79 14.67 12.07
C GLU A 280 -12.67 13.70 12.42
N GLY A 281 -11.98 13.90 13.55
CA GLY A 281 -10.89 13.02 13.98
C GLY A 281 -11.36 11.61 14.29
N LYS A 282 -12.54 11.45 14.90
CA LYS A 282 -13.17 10.15 15.12
C LYS A 282 -13.53 9.46 13.81
N TRP A 283 -14.12 10.20 12.88
CA TRP A 283 -14.45 9.67 11.57
C TRP A 283 -13.19 9.21 10.82
N VAL A 284 -12.15 10.02 10.82
CA VAL A 284 -10.86 9.67 10.21
C VAL A 284 -10.29 8.39 10.83
N LYS A 285 -10.29 8.28 12.17
CA LYS A 285 -9.83 7.08 12.88
C LYS A 285 -10.59 5.82 12.45
N ASP A 286 -11.90 5.93 12.25
CA ASP A 286 -12.77 4.79 11.96
C ASP A 286 -12.72 4.40 10.47
N HIS A 287 -12.35 5.31 9.55
CA HIS A 287 -12.47 5.10 8.10
C HIS A 287 -11.14 5.18 7.31
N ALA A 288 -10.07 5.75 7.86
CA ALA A 288 -8.82 5.96 7.12
C ALA A 288 -8.27 4.68 6.47
N ALA A 289 -8.41 3.54 7.14
CA ALA A 289 -7.93 2.25 6.63
C ALA A 289 -8.65 1.78 5.36
N GLU A 290 -9.89 2.20 5.14
CA GLU A 290 -10.65 1.88 3.93
C GLU A 290 -10.01 2.50 2.68
N PHE A 291 -9.22 3.56 2.88
CA PHE A 291 -8.50 4.32 1.84
C PHE A 291 -6.98 4.12 1.91
N GLY A 292 -6.51 3.11 2.63
CA GLY A 292 -5.10 2.78 2.70
C GLY A 292 -4.25 3.65 3.65
N PHE A 293 -4.89 4.45 4.53
CA PHE A 293 -4.20 5.27 5.51
C PHE A 293 -4.28 4.67 6.92
N ILE A 294 -3.22 4.88 7.70
CA ILE A 294 -3.19 4.60 9.13
C ILE A 294 -3.03 5.89 9.93
N ILE A 295 -3.54 5.91 11.17
CA ILE A 295 -3.10 6.87 12.17
C ILE A 295 -1.71 6.41 12.63
N ARG A 296 -0.68 7.10 12.18
CA ARG A 296 0.71 6.63 12.30
C ARG A 296 1.21 6.56 13.73
N TYR A 297 0.77 7.51 14.55
CA TYR A 297 1.19 7.64 15.95
C TYR A 297 -0.03 7.57 16.87
N PRO A 298 -0.58 6.35 17.10
CA PRO A 298 -1.80 6.16 17.87
C PRO A 298 -1.56 6.32 19.38
N GLU A 299 -2.60 6.69 20.11
CA GLU A 299 -2.59 6.87 21.56
C GLU A 299 -2.18 5.58 22.30
N GLY A 300 -1.28 5.71 23.26
CA GLY A 300 -0.79 4.61 24.10
C GLY A 300 0.31 3.75 23.44
N LYS A 301 0.85 4.20 22.29
CA LYS A 301 1.94 3.52 21.59
C LYS A 301 3.24 4.36 21.54
N GLU A 302 3.34 5.40 22.35
CA GLU A 302 4.46 6.35 22.36
C GLU A 302 5.81 5.68 22.68
N GLU A 303 5.79 4.59 23.47
CA GLU A 303 7.01 3.82 23.78
C GLU A 303 7.53 3.01 22.58
N ILE A 304 6.66 2.73 21.58
CA ILE A 304 7.01 1.96 20.38
C ILE A 304 7.38 2.91 19.24
N THR A 305 6.52 3.90 18.98
CA THR A 305 6.74 4.85 17.88
C THR A 305 7.75 5.93 18.21
N GLU A 306 8.03 6.16 19.50
CA GLU A 306 8.86 7.25 20.05
C GLU A 306 8.35 8.67 19.73
N TYR A 307 7.11 8.79 19.23
CA TYR A 307 6.39 10.03 19.00
C TYR A 307 5.18 10.12 19.93
N GLN A 308 4.77 11.33 20.26
CA GLN A 308 3.50 11.56 20.96
C GLN A 308 2.32 11.14 20.10
N PHE A 309 1.14 11.01 20.72
CA PHE A 309 -0.12 10.80 20.00
C PHE A 309 -0.38 11.92 19.00
N GLU A 310 -0.59 11.57 17.72
CA GLU A 310 -0.84 12.50 16.63
C GLU A 310 -2.05 12.04 15.79
N PRO A 311 -3.29 12.32 16.21
CA PRO A 311 -4.49 11.87 15.52
C PRO A 311 -4.66 12.45 14.12
N TRP A 312 -3.92 13.51 13.80
CA TRP A 312 -3.93 14.20 12.51
C TRP A 312 -2.98 13.57 11.48
N HIS A 313 -1.95 12.83 11.92
CA HIS A 313 -0.89 12.33 11.04
C HIS A 313 -1.29 11.02 10.37
N LEU A 314 -1.66 11.13 9.08
CA LEU A 314 -2.02 10.01 8.23
C LEU A 314 -0.80 9.52 7.45
N ARG A 315 -0.53 8.22 7.49
CA ARG A 315 0.45 7.57 6.65
C ARG A 315 -0.24 6.60 5.67
N TYR A 316 0.02 6.79 4.38
CA TYR A 316 -0.43 5.86 3.35
C TYR A 316 0.45 4.61 3.33
N VAL A 317 -0.16 3.45 3.43
CA VAL A 317 0.49 2.12 3.40
C VAL A 317 -0.22 1.15 2.46
N GLY A 318 -1.29 1.61 1.76
CA GLY A 318 -2.17 0.78 0.94
C GLY A 318 -3.27 0.11 1.77
N GLU A 319 -4.39 -0.22 1.12
CA GLU A 319 -5.60 -0.69 1.81
C GLU A 319 -5.38 -1.97 2.61
N LYS A 320 -4.62 -2.92 2.06
CA LYS A 320 -4.38 -4.22 2.71
C LYS A 320 -3.66 -4.04 4.04
N ALA A 321 -2.49 -3.39 4.04
CA ALA A 321 -1.72 -3.15 5.25
C ALA A 321 -2.46 -2.23 6.23
N ALA A 322 -3.14 -1.19 5.72
CA ALA A 322 -3.90 -0.27 6.57
C ALA A 322 -5.01 -0.98 7.35
N LYS A 323 -5.79 -1.85 6.70
CA LYS A 323 -6.84 -2.64 7.35
C LYS A 323 -6.26 -3.58 8.40
N GLU A 324 -5.18 -4.29 8.08
CA GLU A 324 -4.52 -5.19 9.04
C GLU A 324 -4.00 -4.45 10.28
N ILE A 325 -3.34 -3.30 10.09
CA ILE A 325 -2.78 -2.47 11.16
C ILE A 325 -3.88 -1.88 12.05
N MET A 326 -4.89 -1.26 11.43
CA MET A 326 -5.93 -0.55 12.18
C MET A 326 -6.90 -1.52 12.87
N ASP A 327 -7.26 -2.66 12.25
CA ASP A 327 -8.13 -3.69 12.84
C ASP A 327 -7.49 -4.34 14.07
N GLN A 328 -6.16 -4.54 14.05
CA GLN A 328 -5.43 -5.11 15.17
C GLN A 328 -5.02 -4.06 16.22
N GLY A 329 -5.10 -2.77 15.90
CA GLY A 329 -4.69 -1.68 16.78
C GLY A 329 -3.19 -1.68 17.06
N ILE A 330 -2.39 -2.05 16.07
CA ILE A 330 -0.91 -2.10 16.12
C ILE A 330 -0.29 -0.91 15.39
N THR A 331 0.99 -0.68 15.61
CA THR A 331 1.78 0.33 14.89
C THR A 331 2.42 -0.27 13.64
N LEU A 332 2.98 0.58 12.77
CA LEU A 332 3.75 0.12 11.61
C LEU A 332 5.01 -0.65 12.04
N GLU A 333 5.63 -0.29 13.18
CA GLU A 333 6.72 -1.02 13.80
C GLU A 333 6.28 -2.43 14.20
N GLU A 334 5.17 -2.55 14.93
CA GLU A 334 4.62 -3.84 15.35
C GLU A 334 4.22 -4.70 14.15
N TYR A 335 3.67 -4.08 13.09
CA TYR A 335 3.30 -4.78 11.87
C TYR A 335 4.48 -5.51 11.22
N PHE A 336 5.69 -4.96 11.28
CA PHE A 336 6.88 -5.62 10.76
C PHE A 336 7.55 -6.59 11.75
N ASN A 337 7.36 -6.39 13.06
CA ASN A 337 8.02 -7.19 14.10
C ASN A 337 7.21 -8.44 14.53
N GLU A 338 5.96 -8.60 14.10
CA GLU A 338 5.09 -9.72 14.50
C GLU A 338 5.59 -11.12 14.10
N ASN A 339 6.69 -11.21 13.35
CA ASN A 339 7.25 -12.48 12.88
C ASN A 339 8.75 -12.67 13.24
N GLU A 340 9.31 -11.89 14.20
CA GLU A 340 10.63 -12.16 14.79
C GLU A 340 10.49 -12.99 16.12
#